data_f37b2a72baaf81fc329e791e83115036
#
_entry.id   f37b2a72baaf81fc329e791e83115036
#
_cell.length_a   1.000
_cell.length_b   1.000
_cell.length_c   1.000
_cell.angle_alpha   90.00
_cell.angle_beta   90.00
_cell.angle_gamma   90.00
#
_symmetry.space_group_name_H-M   'P 1'
#
loop_
_entity.id
_entity.type
_entity.pdbx_description
1 polymer ?
#
loop_
_entity_poly.entity_id
_entity_poly.type
_entity_poly.pdbx_seq_one_letter_code
_entity_poly.pdbx_strand_id
1 'polypeptide(L)'
;MQGLESLLVVVLVAALTPMIVAALPGPGLPQVVILILAGVLIGPQGLGLASTTGIKLIADVGLGFLFLLAGYELDPRLLRAHAGRLAIIGWVISAVIAVGAVAILGSFGFLRAFVPIGLALTTTALGTLLPILQDHHMLSGDFGRYVLAAGAVGELFPIVAISLFLTGRGEFVAIASILAVGVIAILLTLVPRLIGPARVRAIIHQGRRATSQTTLRWSIVLLLLLLVAAQRFGLDVVLGAVLAGMVLRSWTHGTDIDVAPLEGKLDAVGYGFFIPVFFVAAGMALDVKSIAQNPLRLLVFFVLLLVVRGLPSLLVYRRALPLRQRAEMTFITATTMPLLIALAAIGLSTGVMIPANAAALVGAGVLSVLVYPLIAIALARRGRAAPAGPDAVAGLDGAGAGGVVGAARAAGEPSIPHEAGGADDHGVPPAE
;
A
#
# COMPACT_ATOMS: atom_id res chain seq x y z
N MET A 1 -22.42 22.50 -12.17
CA MET A 1 -21.14 23.26 -12.23
C MET A 1 -20.29 23.04 -11.01
N GLN A 2 -20.87 23.06 -9.79
CA GLN A 2 -20.09 22.84 -8.53
C GLN A 2 -19.21 21.57 -8.48
N GLY A 3 -19.58 20.49 -9.18
CA GLY A 3 -18.78 19.27 -9.19
C GLY A 3 -17.48 19.36 -9.99
N LEU A 4 -17.51 20.00 -11.16
CA LEU A 4 -16.30 20.19 -12.00
C LEU A 4 -15.33 21.21 -11.40
N GLU A 5 -15.85 22.26 -10.78
CA GLU A 5 -15.02 23.26 -10.07
C GLU A 5 -14.30 22.61 -8.89
N SER A 6 -15.02 21.82 -8.07
CA SER A 6 -14.43 21.08 -6.97
C SER A 6 -13.38 20.07 -7.46
N LEU A 7 -13.66 19.36 -8.56
CA LEU A 7 -12.70 18.41 -9.14
C LEU A 7 -11.44 19.13 -9.66
N LEU A 8 -11.60 20.28 -10.32
CA LEU A 8 -10.48 21.09 -10.79
C LEU A 8 -9.55 21.49 -9.63
N VAL A 9 -10.12 22.01 -8.53
CA VAL A 9 -9.35 22.41 -7.36
C VAL A 9 -8.63 21.23 -6.74
N VAL A 10 -9.30 20.08 -6.59
CA VAL A 10 -8.72 18.85 -6.04
C VAL A 10 -7.58 18.31 -6.91
N VAL A 11 -7.77 18.27 -8.25
CA VAL A 11 -6.74 17.80 -9.18
C VAL A 11 -5.57 18.78 -9.24
N LEU A 12 -5.81 20.08 -9.15
CA LEU A 12 -4.75 21.10 -9.07
C LEU A 12 -3.88 20.88 -7.83
N VAL A 13 -4.50 20.66 -6.67
CA VAL A 13 -3.78 20.34 -5.42
C VAL A 13 -2.98 19.04 -5.57
N ALA A 14 -3.57 18.01 -6.16
CA ALA A 14 -2.90 16.74 -6.42
C ALA A 14 -1.67 16.92 -7.32
N ALA A 15 -1.79 17.74 -8.38
CA ALA A 15 -0.69 18.04 -9.30
C ALA A 15 0.44 18.86 -8.66
N LEU A 16 0.12 19.78 -7.75
CA LEU A 16 1.10 20.60 -7.04
C LEU A 16 1.84 19.82 -5.93
N THR A 17 1.24 18.77 -5.38
CA THR A 17 1.79 18.02 -4.24
C THR A 17 3.20 17.47 -4.50
N PRO A 18 3.52 16.79 -5.61
CA PRO A 18 4.88 16.31 -5.88
C PRO A 18 5.91 17.46 -5.96
N MET A 19 5.50 18.61 -6.50
CA MET A 19 6.36 19.80 -6.57
C MET A 19 6.66 20.36 -5.18
N ILE A 20 5.64 20.39 -4.30
CA ILE A 20 5.80 20.82 -2.91
C ILE A 20 6.72 19.87 -2.17
N VAL A 21 6.54 18.55 -2.32
CA VAL A 21 7.43 17.54 -1.71
C VAL A 21 8.86 17.72 -2.17
N ALA A 22 9.09 17.92 -3.47
CA ALA A 22 10.43 18.12 -4.02
C ALA A 22 11.09 19.41 -3.54
N ALA A 23 10.31 20.45 -3.23
CA ALA A 23 10.81 21.74 -2.75
C ALA A 23 11.14 21.76 -1.24
N LEU A 24 10.62 20.79 -0.46
CA LEU A 24 10.86 20.73 0.97
C LEU A 24 12.23 20.10 1.27
N PRO A 25 13.14 20.80 1.98
CA PRO A 25 14.42 20.23 2.38
C PRO A 25 14.23 19.21 3.49
N GLY A 26 14.75 17.98 3.33
CA GLY A 26 14.74 16.98 4.38
C GLY A 26 14.45 15.56 3.89
N PRO A 27 14.31 14.58 4.79
CA PRO A 27 13.80 13.26 4.42
C PRO A 27 12.36 13.45 3.94
N GLY A 28 12.10 13.16 2.65
CA GLY A 28 10.87 13.51 1.94
C GLY A 28 9.60 13.21 2.74
N LEU A 29 8.76 14.23 2.91
CA LEU A 29 7.42 14.03 3.49
C LEU A 29 6.61 13.12 2.57
N PRO A 30 5.91 12.11 3.11
CA PRO A 30 5.03 11.28 2.28
C PRO A 30 3.97 12.16 1.59
N GLN A 31 3.84 12.04 0.26
CA GLN A 31 2.87 12.81 -0.53
C GLN A 31 1.45 12.74 0.03
N VAL A 32 1.09 11.58 0.56
CA VAL A 32 -0.21 11.30 1.17
C VAL A 32 -0.55 12.27 2.29
N VAL A 33 0.43 12.63 3.15
CA VAL A 33 0.22 13.58 4.25
C VAL A 33 -0.11 14.96 3.68
N ILE A 34 0.63 15.40 2.65
CA ILE A 34 0.40 16.70 2.02
C ILE A 34 -0.97 16.74 1.33
N LEU A 35 -1.37 15.66 0.64
CA LEU A 35 -2.68 15.56 0.00
C LEU A 35 -3.82 15.72 1.01
N ILE A 36 -3.73 15.08 2.18
CA ILE A 36 -4.75 15.19 3.23
C ILE A 36 -4.75 16.60 3.83
N LEU A 37 -3.59 17.15 4.19
CA LEU A 37 -3.52 18.50 4.75
C LEU A 37 -4.03 19.56 3.76
N ALA A 38 -3.70 19.42 2.49
CA ALA A 38 -4.24 20.27 1.44
C ALA A 38 -5.76 20.09 1.28
N GLY A 39 -6.27 18.85 1.39
CA GLY A 39 -7.69 18.56 1.44
C GLY A 39 -8.41 19.26 2.60
N VAL A 40 -7.82 19.25 3.81
CA VAL A 40 -8.32 20.03 4.96
C VAL A 40 -8.38 21.51 4.62
N LEU A 41 -7.34 22.04 3.99
CA LEU A 41 -7.24 23.47 3.67
C LEU A 41 -8.30 23.91 2.65
N ILE A 42 -8.50 23.15 1.57
CA ILE A 42 -9.46 23.52 0.49
C ILE A 42 -10.88 23.08 0.79
N GLY A 43 -11.08 22.20 1.77
CA GLY A 43 -12.36 21.60 2.13
C GLY A 43 -13.33 22.56 2.81
N PRO A 44 -14.55 22.06 3.13
CA PRO A 44 -15.64 22.89 3.72
C PRO A 44 -15.30 23.48 5.08
N GLN A 45 -14.38 22.87 5.81
CA GLN A 45 -13.95 23.35 7.14
C GLN A 45 -12.75 24.32 7.07
N GLY A 46 -12.08 24.39 5.91
CA GLY A 46 -10.98 25.31 5.64
C GLY A 46 -11.46 26.51 4.82
N LEU A 47 -10.94 26.62 3.58
CA LEU A 47 -11.25 27.73 2.67
C LEU A 47 -12.59 27.58 1.93
N GLY A 48 -13.23 26.41 1.98
CA GLY A 48 -14.50 26.13 1.31
C GLY A 48 -14.43 26.16 -0.23
N LEU A 49 -13.25 25.94 -0.84
CA LEU A 49 -13.03 26.02 -2.28
C LEU A 49 -13.56 24.80 -3.03
N ALA A 50 -13.75 23.67 -2.35
CA ALA A 50 -14.22 22.43 -2.94
C ALA A 50 -15.24 21.73 -2.04
N SER A 51 -16.22 21.02 -2.68
CA SER A 51 -17.25 20.22 -1.99
C SER A 51 -16.99 18.73 -2.19
N THR A 52 -17.14 17.94 -1.14
CA THR A 52 -17.00 16.47 -1.18
C THR A 52 -18.08 15.81 -2.02
N THR A 53 -19.29 16.37 -2.11
CA THR A 53 -20.45 15.77 -2.80
C THR A 53 -20.18 15.55 -4.29
N GLY A 54 -19.54 16.53 -4.95
CA GLY A 54 -19.29 16.49 -6.41
C GLY A 54 -18.18 15.51 -6.81
N ILE A 55 -17.33 15.10 -5.90
CA ILE A 55 -16.15 14.24 -6.17
C ILE A 55 -16.26 12.85 -5.51
N LYS A 56 -17.33 12.60 -4.75
CA LYS A 56 -17.48 11.38 -3.94
C LYS A 56 -17.29 10.10 -4.75
N LEU A 57 -17.93 9.98 -5.92
CA LEU A 57 -17.81 8.78 -6.76
C LEU A 57 -16.36 8.54 -7.20
N ILE A 58 -15.64 9.60 -7.58
CA ILE A 58 -14.24 9.50 -8.01
C ILE A 58 -13.35 9.12 -6.82
N ALA A 59 -13.62 9.68 -5.65
CA ALA A 59 -12.93 9.33 -4.42
C ALA A 59 -13.17 7.87 -4.00
N ASP A 60 -14.42 7.37 -4.10
CA ASP A 60 -14.76 5.98 -3.81
C ASP A 60 -14.05 5.01 -4.78
N VAL A 61 -13.95 5.36 -6.07
CA VAL A 61 -13.15 4.61 -7.05
C VAL A 61 -11.66 4.70 -6.72
N GLY A 62 -11.18 5.84 -6.22
CA GLY A 62 -9.81 6.03 -5.76
C GLY A 62 -9.45 5.13 -4.58
N LEU A 63 -10.34 4.99 -3.62
CA LEU A 63 -10.23 4.01 -2.55
C LEU A 63 -10.17 2.58 -3.13
N GLY A 64 -11.02 2.28 -4.10
CA GLY A 64 -11.01 1.00 -4.82
C GLY A 64 -9.68 0.73 -5.52
N PHE A 65 -9.11 1.70 -6.22
CA PHE A 65 -7.79 1.58 -6.84
C PHE A 65 -6.67 1.34 -5.83
N LEU A 66 -6.69 2.06 -4.72
CA LEU A 66 -5.69 1.89 -3.66
C LEU A 66 -5.67 0.44 -3.15
N PHE A 67 -6.84 -0.12 -2.86
CA PHE A 67 -6.95 -1.50 -2.37
C PHE A 67 -6.83 -2.55 -3.48
N LEU A 68 -7.11 -2.22 -4.75
CA LEU A 68 -6.76 -3.06 -5.90
C LEU A 68 -5.25 -3.26 -5.97
N LEU A 69 -4.47 -2.19 -5.89
CA LEU A 69 -3.00 -2.25 -5.92
C LEU A 69 -2.46 -3.00 -4.70
N ALA A 70 -2.97 -2.71 -3.50
CA ALA A 70 -2.62 -3.46 -2.30
C ALA A 70 -2.91 -4.97 -2.45
N GLY A 71 -4.10 -5.33 -2.97
CA GLY A 71 -4.46 -6.72 -3.24
C GLY A 71 -3.59 -7.37 -4.32
N TYR A 72 -3.17 -6.62 -5.32
CA TYR A 72 -2.26 -7.07 -6.38
C TYR A 72 -0.84 -7.37 -5.84
N GLU A 73 -0.36 -6.60 -4.87
CA GLU A 73 0.94 -6.80 -4.23
C GLU A 73 0.96 -8.01 -3.27
N LEU A 74 -0.22 -8.46 -2.79
CA LEU A 74 -0.31 -9.58 -1.86
C LEU A 74 0.15 -10.89 -2.49
N ASP A 75 1.26 -11.45 -2.01
CA ASP A 75 1.72 -12.79 -2.39
C ASP A 75 1.21 -13.86 -1.43
N PRO A 76 0.28 -14.73 -1.85
CA PRO A 76 -0.22 -15.83 -1.01
C PRO A 76 0.89 -16.80 -0.53
N ARG A 77 2.02 -16.87 -1.23
CA ARG A 77 3.15 -17.71 -0.85
C ARG A 77 3.83 -17.18 0.40
N LEU A 78 3.92 -15.85 0.55
CA LEU A 78 4.46 -15.22 1.76
C LEU A 78 3.63 -15.55 3.00
N LEU A 79 2.31 -15.61 2.87
CA LEU A 79 1.41 -15.94 3.98
C LEU A 79 1.58 -17.40 4.46
N ARG A 80 1.94 -18.32 3.56
CA ARG A 80 2.19 -19.73 3.88
C ARG A 80 3.60 -19.98 4.45
N ALA A 81 4.53 -19.07 4.22
CA ALA A 81 5.91 -19.14 4.68
C ALA A 81 6.02 -18.91 6.21
N HIS A 82 7.21 -19.14 6.76
CA HIS A 82 7.48 -18.86 8.18
C HIS A 82 7.20 -17.39 8.57
N ALA A 83 7.54 -16.45 7.69
CA ALA A 83 7.26 -15.04 7.88
C ALA A 83 5.75 -14.75 8.03
N GLY A 84 4.92 -15.37 7.19
CA GLY A 84 3.46 -15.24 7.27
C GLY A 84 2.89 -15.79 8.59
N ARG A 85 3.38 -16.94 9.06
CA ARG A 85 2.95 -17.49 10.37
C ARG A 85 3.25 -16.54 11.52
N LEU A 86 4.46 -15.96 11.57
CA LEU A 86 4.81 -14.96 12.58
C LEU A 86 3.95 -13.70 12.46
N ALA A 87 3.68 -13.24 11.23
CA ALA A 87 2.81 -12.09 10.99
C ALA A 87 1.38 -12.33 11.50
N ILE A 88 0.82 -13.53 11.27
CA ILE A 88 -0.51 -13.92 11.78
C ILE A 88 -0.51 -13.94 13.32
N ILE A 89 0.49 -14.57 13.95
CA ILE A 89 0.62 -14.57 15.41
C ILE A 89 0.69 -13.14 15.93
N GLY A 90 1.53 -12.28 15.32
CA GLY A 90 1.64 -10.88 15.70
C GLY A 90 0.32 -10.13 15.58
N TRP A 91 -0.44 -10.37 14.51
CA TRP A 91 -1.75 -9.75 14.31
C TRP A 91 -2.78 -10.24 15.34
N VAL A 92 -2.82 -11.54 15.66
CA VAL A 92 -3.71 -12.10 16.70
C VAL A 92 -3.41 -11.49 18.07
N ILE A 93 -2.13 -11.36 18.43
CA ILE A 93 -1.72 -10.68 19.67
C ILE A 93 -2.20 -9.23 19.64
N SER A 94 -2.02 -8.52 18.53
CA SER A 94 -2.51 -7.16 18.36
C SER A 94 -4.03 -7.09 18.53
N ALA A 95 -4.79 -8.01 17.97
CA ALA A 95 -6.24 -8.08 18.12
C ALA A 95 -6.67 -8.28 19.59
N VAL A 96 -6.00 -9.15 20.32
CA VAL A 96 -6.26 -9.35 21.75
C VAL A 96 -5.96 -8.08 22.55
N ILE A 97 -4.83 -7.43 22.31
CA ILE A 97 -4.47 -6.16 22.95
C ILE A 97 -5.47 -5.06 22.56
N ALA A 98 -5.92 -5.01 21.31
CA ALA A 98 -6.92 -4.06 20.85
C ALA A 98 -8.24 -4.20 21.61
N VAL A 99 -8.72 -5.43 21.78
CA VAL A 99 -9.95 -5.71 22.58
C VAL A 99 -9.77 -5.21 24.02
N GLY A 100 -8.64 -5.51 24.65
CA GLY A 100 -8.34 -5.02 26.01
C GLY A 100 -8.27 -3.49 26.08
N ALA A 101 -7.57 -2.86 25.15
CA ALA A 101 -7.44 -1.40 25.09
C ALA A 101 -8.79 -0.70 24.89
N VAL A 102 -9.62 -1.20 23.98
CA VAL A 102 -10.95 -0.65 23.72
C VAL A 102 -11.90 -0.88 24.89
N ALA A 103 -11.82 -2.04 25.57
CA ALA A 103 -12.61 -2.30 26.78
C ALA A 103 -12.24 -1.34 27.91
N ILE A 104 -10.94 -1.12 28.15
CA ILE A 104 -10.45 -0.17 29.15
C ILE A 104 -10.92 1.25 28.83
N LEU A 105 -10.70 1.74 27.58
CA LEU A 105 -11.12 3.09 27.20
C LEU A 105 -12.64 3.26 27.22
N GLY A 106 -13.38 2.19 26.93
CA GLY A 106 -14.83 2.17 27.01
C GLY A 106 -15.35 2.27 28.45
N SER A 107 -14.70 1.59 29.42
CA SER A 107 -15.08 1.69 30.85
C SER A 107 -14.92 3.10 31.41
N PHE A 108 -13.99 3.89 30.87
CA PHE A 108 -13.83 5.33 31.18
C PHE A 108 -14.78 6.24 30.39
N GLY A 109 -15.69 5.70 29.57
CA GLY A 109 -16.59 6.48 28.74
C GLY A 109 -15.91 7.22 27.56
N PHE A 110 -14.64 6.91 27.29
CA PHE A 110 -13.86 7.56 26.24
C PHE A 110 -14.29 7.11 24.84
N LEU A 111 -14.78 5.87 24.70
CA LEU A 111 -15.17 5.25 23.43
C LEU A 111 -16.60 4.70 23.48
N ARG A 112 -17.31 4.79 22.35
CA ARG A 112 -18.60 4.11 22.12
C ARG A 112 -18.54 3.11 20.95
N ALA A 113 -17.55 3.22 20.07
CA ALA A 113 -17.39 2.42 18.85
C ALA A 113 -16.34 1.30 19.05
N PHE A 114 -16.68 0.27 19.81
CA PHE A 114 -15.70 -0.77 20.19
C PHE A 114 -15.09 -1.51 18.99
N VAL A 115 -15.92 -2.06 18.10
CA VAL A 115 -15.46 -2.90 17.00
C VAL A 115 -14.65 -2.12 15.95
N PRO A 116 -15.17 -1.00 15.38
CA PRO A 116 -14.41 -0.29 14.35
C PRO A 116 -13.09 0.30 14.87
N ILE A 117 -13.05 0.78 16.11
CA ILE A 117 -11.80 1.30 16.70
C ILE A 117 -10.83 0.16 17.00
N GLY A 118 -11.30 -0.96 17.57
CA GLY A 118 -10.47 -2.13 17.82
C GLY A 118 -9.82 -2.64 16.54
N LEU A 119 -10.60 -2.79 15.46
CA LEU A 119 -10.08 -3.19 14.16
C LEU A 119 -9.07 -2.17 13.59
N ALA A 120 -9.38 -0.88 13.70
CA ALA A 120 -8.51 0.20 13.26
C ALA A 120 -7.12 0.13 13.92
N LEU A 121 -7.05 -0.19 15.22
CA LEU A 121 -5.79 -0.32 15.95
C LEU A 121 -4.94 -1.53 15.52
N THR A 122 -5.50 -2.50 14.79
CA THR A 122 -4.77 -3.68 14.28
C THR A 122 -4.25 -3.54 12.86
N THR A 123 -4.51 -2.40 12.21
CA THR A 123 -4.17 -2.19 10.79
C THR A 123 -2.72 -1.81 10.58
N THR A 124 -2.21 -2.13 9.39
CA THR A 124 -0.90 -1.67 8.86
C THR A 124 -1.10 -1.28 7.40
N ALA A 125 -0.57 -0.13 6.98
CA ALA A 125 -0.68 0.35 5.59
C ALA A 125 0.57 -0.02 4.79
N LEU A 126 0.58 -1.21 4.17
CA LEU A 126 1.71 -1.67 3.37
C LEU A 126 1.90 -0.80 2.12
N GLY A 127 0.84 -0.52 1.37
CA GLY A 127 0.92 0.24 0.13
C GLY A 127 1.49 1.65 0.30
N THR A 128 1.25 2.32 1.43
CA THR A 128 1.87 3.63 1.75
C THR A 128 3.32 3.51 2.21
N LEU A 129 3.68 2.38 2.82
CA LEU A 129 5.02 2.14 3.35
C LEU A 129 6.00 1.67 2.28
N LEU A 130 5.54 0.90 1.30
CA LEU A 130 6.38 0.28 0.28
C LEU A 130 7.34 1.26 -0.41
N PRO A 131 6.88 2.38 -0.99
CA PRO A 131 7.78 3.35 -1.62
C PRO A 131 8.85 3.86 -0.64
N ILE A 132 8.44 4.23 0.59
CA ILE A 132 9.34 4.75 1.62
C ILE A 132 10.43 3.73 1.96
N LEU A 133 10.06 2.46 2.13
CA LEU A 133 10.98 1.39 2.50
C LEU A 133 11.88 0.98 1.32
N GLN A 134 11.38 1.05 0.07
CA GLN A 134 12.17 0.83 -1.15
C GLN A 134 13.24 1.89 -1.32
N ASP A 135 12.90 3.17 -1.21
CA ASP A 135 13.83 4.30 -1.33
C ASP A 135 14.98 4.21 -0.31
N HIS A 136 14.71 3.61 0.86
CA HIS A 136 15.70 3.41 1.91
C HIS A 136 16.34 2.02 1.94
N HIS A 137 16.12 1.19 0.90
CA HIS A 137 16.67 -0.18 0.78
C HIS A 137 16.39 -1.07 2.00
N MET A 138 15.22 -0.91 2.63
CA MET A 138 14.83 -1.67 3.82
C MET A 138 14.07 -2.97 3.50
N LEU A 139 13.74 -3.23 2.22
CA LEU A 139 13.00 -4.43 1.80
C LEU A 139 13.91 -5.59 1.35
N SER A 140 15.22 -5.46 1.49
CA SER A 140 16.17 -6.52 1.14
C SER A 140 16.31 -7.59 2.22
N GLY A 141 16.59 -8.83 1.79
CA GLY A 141 16.87 -9.96 2.68
C GLY A 141 15.68 -10.44 3.52
N ASP A 142 15.99 -11.06 4.65
CA ASP A 142 14.99 -11.65 5.55
C ASP A 142 14.09 -10.60 6.21
N PHE A 143 14.66 -9.45 6.59
CA PHE A 143 13.90 -8.36 7.20
C PHE A 143 12.78 -7.89 6.28
N GLY A 144 13.07 -7.67 4.98
CA GLY A 144 12.06 -7.28 4.00
C GLY A 144 10.93 -8.30 3.89
N ARG A 145 11.24 -9.60 3.92
CA ARG A 145 10.20 -10.66 3.90
C ARG A 145 9.27 -10.60 5.11
N TYR A 146 9.80 -10.33 6.31
CA TYR A 146 8.97 -10.17 7.51
C TYR A 146 8.12 -8.90 7.47
N VAL A 147 8.68 -7.79 6.97
CA VAL A 147 7.94 -6.52 6.78
C VAL A 147 6.77 -6.72 5.82
N LEU A 148 7.03 -7.32 4.65
CA LEU A 148 6.00 -7.58 3.65
C LEU A 148 4.91 -8.51 4.18
N ALA A 149 5.28 -9.57 4.88
CA ALA A 149 4.31 -10.50 5.49
C ALA A 149 3.48 -9.82 6.58
N ALA A 150 4.09 -9.01 7.46
CA ALA A 150 3.38 -8.31 8.53
C ALA A 150 2.45 -7.21 7.98
N GLY A 151 2.88 -6.50 6.94
CA GLY A 151 2.05 -5.53 6.22
C GLY A 151 0.85 -6.20 5.55
N ALA A 152 1.09 -7.27 4.78
CA ALA A 152 0.05 -8.03 4.10
C ALA A 152 -1.02 -8.57 5.06
N VAL A 153 -0.62 -9.16 6.20
CA VAL A 153 -1.55 -9.63 7.24
C VAL A 153 -2.27 -8.47 7.91
N GLY A 154 -1.54 -7.38 8.22
CA GLY A 154 -2.08 -6.18 8.86
C GLY A 154 -3.01 -5.37 7.97
N GLU A 155 -3.06 -5.64 6.68
CA GLU A 155 -4.00 -5.04 5.73
C GLU A 155 -5.16 -5.98 5.44
N LEU A 156 -4.91 -7.24 5.08
CA LEU A 156 -5.93 -8.20 4.68
C LEU A 156 -6.85 -8.62 5.84
N PHE A 157 -6.30 -8.94 7.02
CA PHE A 157 -7.08 -9.49 8.12
C PHE A 157 -8.11 -8.49 8.69
N PRO A 158 -7.75 -7.20 8.91
CA PRO A 158 -8.75 -6.20 9.29
C PRO A 158 -9.85 -6.02 8.24
N ILE A 159 -9.55 -6.08 6.93
CA ILE A 159 -10.55 -5.97 5.86
C ILE A 159 -11.56 -7.11 5.93
N VAL A 160 -11.09 -8.35 6.13
CA VAL A 160 -11.98 -9.50 6.32
C VAL A 160 -12.81 -9.34 7.61
N ALA A 161 -12.18 -8.87 8.69
CA ALA A 161 -12.86 -8.67 9.96
C ALA A 161 -13.90 -7.51 9.88
N ILE A 162 -13.62 -6.42 9.15
CA ILE A 162 -14.61 -5.37 8.86
C ILE A 162 -15.84 -5.97 8.18
N SER A 163 -15.61 -6.77 7.15
CA SER A 163 -16.69 -7.42 6.40
C SER A 163 -17.49 -8.42 7.25
N LEU A 164 -16.86 -9.02 8.27
CA LEU A 164 -17.53 -9.94 9.18
C LEU A 164 -18.34 -9.22 10.26
N PHE A 165 -17.76 -8.21 10.92
CA PHE A 165 -18.32 -7.62 12.13
C PHE A 165 -19.09 -6.31 11.92
N LEU A 166 -18.85 -5.59 10.80
CA LEU A 166 -19.51 -4.29 10.56
C LEU A 166 -20.66 -4.33 9.54
N THR A 167 -20.98 -5.51 8.99
CA THR A 167 -22.01 -5.65 7.95
C THR A 167 -23.45 -5.49 8.46
N GLY A 168 -23.69 -5.59 9.76
CA GLY A 168 -25.03 -5.39 10.38
C GLY A 168 -26.10 -6.44 10.04
N ARG A 169 -25.76 -7.52 9.31
CA ARG A 169 -26.69 -8.55 8.80
C ARG A 169 -26.67 -9.87 9.57
N GLY A 170 -26.01 -9.93 10.71
CA GLY A 170 -25.78 -11.18 11.45
C GLY A 170 -24.60 -11.99 10.91
N GLU A 171 -23.91 -12.71 11.80
CA GLU A 171 -22.62 -13.38 11.48
C GLU A 171 -22.73 -14.43 10.39
N PHE A 172 -23.81 -15.25 10.38
CA PHE A 172 -24.00 -16.29 9.35
C PHE A 172 -24.18 -15.70 7.95
N VAL A 173 -24.95 -14.60 7.82
CA VAL A 173 -25.15 -13.91 6.54
C VAL A 173 -23.85 -13.27 6.08
N ALA A 174 -23.10 -12.68 6.99
CA ALA A 174 -21.79 -12.09 6.67
C ALA A 174 -20.80 -13.16 6.17
N ILE A 175 -20.70 -14.29 6.86
CA ILE A 175 -19.84 -15.42 6.44
C ILE A 175 -20.29 -15.94 5.06
N ALA A 176 -21.59 -16.18 4.86
CA ALA A 176 -22.13 -16.63 3.57
C ALA A 176 -21.83 -15.63 2.44
N SER A 177 -21.94 -14.32 2.72
CA SER A 177 -21.63 -13.25 1.78
C SER A 177 -20.14 -13.21 1.41
N ILE A 178 -19.26 -13.32 2.40
CA ILE A 178 -17.80 -13.39 2.18
C ILE A 178 -17.46 -14.62 1.33
N LEU A 179 -18.03 -15.78 1.65
CA LEU A 179 -17.84 -17.00 0.85
C LEU A 179 -18.36 -16.83 -0.57
N ALA A 180 -19.53 -16.23 -0.77
CA ALA A 180 -20.11 -16.01 -2.09
C ALA A 180 -19.22 -15.08 -2.94
N VAL A 181 -18.77 -13.94 -2.41
CA VAL A 181 -17.87 -13.04 -3.13
C VAL A 181 -16.50 -13.68 -3.34
N GLY A 182 -16.00 -14.45 -2.37
CA GLY A 182 -14.78 -15.27 -2.51
C GLY A 182 -14.88 -16.30 -3.62
N VAL A 183 -16.01 -17.00 -3.73
CA VAL A 183 -16.27 -17.95 -4.83
C VAL A 183 -16.30 -17.24 -6.18
N ILE A 184 -16.97 -16.07 -6.27
CA ILE A 184 -16.96 -15.26 -7.49
C ILE A 184 -15.52 -14.88 -7.86
N ALA A 185 -14.71 -14.41 -6.91
CA ALA A 185 -13.31 -14.08 -7.14
C ALA A 185 -12.51 -15.31 -7.62
N ILE A 186 -12.68 -16.48 -6.98
CA ILE A 186 -12.03 -17.73 -7.40
C ILE A 186 -12.46 -18.14 -8.82
N LEU A 187 -13.74 -18.07 -9.15
CA LEU A 187 -14.23 -18.37 -10.49
C LEU A 187 -13.61 -17.42 -11.53
N LEU A 188 -13.47 -16.14 -11.20
CA LEU A 188 -12.81 -15.17 -12.07
C LEU A 188 -11.32 -15.50 -12.28
N THR A 189 -10.61 -16.13 -11.32
CA THR A 189 -9.23 -16.57 -11.55
C THR A 189 -9.13 -17.67 -12.61
N LEU A 190 -10.21 -18.39 -12.89
CA LEU A 190 -10.26 -19.45 -13.91
C LEU A 190 -10.49 -18.91 -15.33
N VAL A 191 -10.96 -17.67 -15.48
CA VAL A 191 -11.30 -17.07 -16.79
C VAL A 191 -10.17 -17.17 -17.81
N PRO A 192 -8.89 -16.83 -17.50
CA PRO A 192 -7.81 -17.00 -18.47
C PRO A 192 -7.58 -18.44 -18.91
N ARG A 193 -7.83 -19.42 -18.01
CA ARG A 193 -7.68 -20.84 -18.33
C ARG A 193 -8.78 -21.31 -19.29
N LEU A 194 -10.01 -20.79 -19.15
CA LEU A 194 -11.15 -21.12 -20.03
C LEU A 194 -10.98 -20.51 -21.43
N ILE A 195 -10.43 -19.29 -21.53
CA ILE A 195 -10.17 -18.62 -22.82
C ILE A 195 -9.01 -19.30 -23.57
N GLY A 196 -8.10 -19.94 -22.85
CA GLY A 196 -6.90 -20.61 -23.36
C GLY A 196 -5.68 -19.69 -23.50
N PRO A 197 -4.47 -20.23 -23.23
CA PRO A 197 -3.24 -19.42 -23.10
C PRO A 197 -2.83 -18.70 -24.40
N ALA A 198 -3.17 -19.25 -25.56
CA ALA A 198 -2.86 -18.62 -26.86
C ALA A 198 -3.71 -17.37 -27.10
N ARG A 199 -5.01 -17.41 -26.78
CA ARG A 199 -5.92 -16.26 -26.93
C ARG A 199 -5.61 -15.17 -25.88
N VAL A 200 -5.32 -15.57 -24.64
CA VAL A 200 -4.91 -14.63 -23.58
C VAL A 200 -3.62 -13.88 -24.01
N ARG A 201 -2.62 -14.60 -24.52
CA ARG A 201 -1.42 -13.98 -25.08
C ARG A 201 -1.72 -13.02 -26.22
N ALA A 202 -2.58 -13.39 -27.15
CA ALA A 202 -2.97 -12.52 -28.27
C ALA A 202 -3.65 -11.23 -27.78
N ILE A 203 -4.57 -11.34 -26.81
CA ILE A 203 -5.26 -10.18 -26.21
C ILE A 203 -4.25 -9.25 -25.49
N ILE A 204 -3.31 -9.80 -24.73
CA ILE A 204 -2.29 -9.03 -24.03
C ILE A 204 -1.33 -8.37 -25.03
N HIS A 205 -0.88 -9.10 -26.06
CA HIS A 205 -0.02 -8.55 -27.12
C HIS A 205 -0.71 -7.44 -27.92
N GLN A 206 -1.98 -7.59 -28.27
CA GLN A 206 -2.76 -6.51 -28.90
C GLN A 206 -2.98 -5.33 -27.95
N GLY A 207 -3.17 -5.61 -26.66
CA GLY A 207 -3.31 -4.59 -25.61
C GLY A 207 -2.03 -3.80 -25.30
N ARG A 208 -0.87 -4.24 -25.79
CA ARG A 208 0.40 -3.49 -25.72
C ARG A 208 0.42 -2.27 -26.63
N ARG A 209 -0.38 -2.23 -27.70
CA ARG A 209 -0.48 -1.05 -28.57
C ARG A 209 -1.08 0.11 -27.78
N ALA A 210 -0.45 1.29 -27.88
CA ALA A 210 -0.73 2.47 -27.05
C ALA A 210 -2.20 2.91 -27.03
N THR A 211 -2.97 2.64 -28.09
CA THR A 211 -4.37 3.09 -28.22
C THR A 211 -5.41 2.13 -27.68
N SER A 212 -5.17 0.81 -27.65
CA SER A 212 -6.23 -0.16 -27.24
C SER A 212 -6.43 -0.24 -25.73
N GLN A 213 -5.35 -0.11 -24.94
CA GLN A 213 -5.37 -0.18 -23.45
C GLN A 213 -6.27 -1.30 -22.89
N THR A 214 -6.40 -2.42 -23.62
CA THR A 214 -7.40 -3.47 -23.34
C THR A 214 -7.21 -4.08 -21.97
N THR A 215 -5.96 -4.36 -21.57
CA THR A 215 -5.65 -4.93 -20.25
C THR A 215 -6.06 -4.00 -19.11
N LEU A 216 -5.76 -2.71 -19.21
CA LEU A 216 -6.17 -1.71 -18.21
C LEU A 216 -7.70 -1.62 -18.10
N ARG A 217 -8.41 -1.59 -19.25
CA ARG A 217 -9.89 -1.54 -19.25
C ARG A 217 -10.49 -2.74 -18.55
N TRP A 218 -9.99 -3.95 -18.81
CA TRP A 218 -10.47 -5.16 -18.14
C TRP A 218 -10.10 -5.20 -16.65
N SER A 219 -8.96 -4.62 -16.25
CA SER A 219 -8.63 -4.46 -14.83
C SER A 219 -9.62 -3.54 -14.12
N ILE A 220 -10.03 -2.44 -14.77
CA ILE A 220 -11.04 -1.52 -14.22
C ILE A 220 -12.42 -2.20 -14.16
N VAL A 221 -12.80 -2.97 -15.20
CA VAL A 221 -14.05 -3.75 -15.18
C VAL A 221 -14.05 -4.77 -14.05
N LEU A 222 -12.94 -5.47 -13.84
CA LEU A 222 -12.78 -6.43 -12.75
C LEU A 222 -12.92 -5.74 -11.38
N LEU A 223 -12.27 -4.58 -11.20
CA LEU A 223 -12.41 -3.78 -9.99
C LEU A 223 -13.87 -3.44 -9.74
N LEU A 224 -14.52 -2.76 -10.68
CA LEU A 224 -15.91 -2.32 -10.53
C LEU A 224 -16.88 -3.48 -10.33
N LEU A 225 -16.67 -4.61 -11.02
CA LEU A 225 -17.47 -5.82 -10.87
C LEU A 225 -17.42 -6.34 -9.42
N LEU A 226 -16.23 -6.45 -8.83
CA LEU A 226 -16.07 -6.96 -7.47
C LEU A 226 -16.47 -5.92 -6.40
N LEU A 227 -16.32 -4.62 -6.67
CA LEU A 227 -16.90 -3.58 -5.80
C LEU A 227 -18.43 -3.70 -5.75
N VAL A 228 -19.07 -3.78 -6.93
CA VAL A 228 -20.53 -3.94 -7.03
C VAL A 228 -20.99 -5.27 -6.41
N ALA A 229 -20.26 -6.36 -6.64
CA ALA A 229 -20.56 -7.64 -6.00
C ALA A 229 -20.49 -7.52 -4.47
N ALA A 230 -19.42 -6.98 -3.92
CA ALA A 230 -19.30 -6.77 -2.48
C ALA A 230 -20.49 -5.96 -1.92
N GLN A 231 -20.83 -4.82 -2.53
CA GLN A 231 -21.98 -4.00 -2.12
C GLN A 231 -23.31 -4.76 -2.21
N ARG A 232 -23.55 -5.53 -3.26
CA ARG A 232 -24.78 -6.34 -3.43
C ARG A 232 -24.93 -7.39 -2.34
N PHE A 233 -23.84 -7.99 -1.93
CA PHE A 233 -23.81 -8.93 -0.81
C PHE A 233 -23.75 -8.24 0.57
N GLY A 234 -23.76 -6.90 0.62
CA GLY A 234 -23.74 -6.10 1.84
C GLY A 234 -22.39 -6.11 2.54
N LEU A 235 -21.31 -6.41 1.83
CA LEU A 235 -19.94 -6.33 2.31
C LEU A 235 -19.35 -4.95 1.99
N ASP A 236 -18.27 -4.62 2.66
CA ASP A 236 -17.53 -3.40 2.38
C ASP A 236 -16.84 -3.45 1.01
N VAL A 237 -16.80 -2.31 0.31
CA VAL A 237 -16.18 -2.19 -1.02
C VAL A 237 -14.69 -2.49 -1.01
N VAL A 238 -14.01 -2.23 0.12
CA VAL A 238 -12.58 -2.50 0.30
C VAL A 238 -12.27 -3.98 0.09
N LEU A 239 -13.11 -4.89 0.60
CA LEU A 239 -12.94 -6.33 0.37
C LEU A 239 -13.02 -6.67 -1.12
N GLY A 240 -14.00 -6.11 -1.83
CA GLY A 240 -14.14 -6.29 -3.28
C GLY A 240 -12.92 -5.82 -4.04
N ALA A 241 -12.36 -4.67 -3.67
CA ALA A 241 -11.18 -4.11 -4.30
C ALA A 241 -9.92 -4.97 -4.08
N VAL A 242 -9.67 -5.44 -2.85
CA VAL A 242 -8.56 -6.35 -2.55
C VAL A 242 -8.68 -7.67 -3.32
N LEU A 243 -9.88 -8.26 -3.36
CA LEU A 243 -10.12 -9.48 -4.13
C LEU A 243 -9.89 -9.26 -5.63
N ALA A 244 -10.27 -8.09 -6.16
CA ALA A 244 -9.99 -7.74 -7.55
C ALA A 244 -8.47 -7.70 -7.84
N GLY A 245 -7.68 -7.13 -6.93
CA GLY A 245 -6.22 -7.13 -7.00
C GLY A 245 -5.64 -8.54 -6.98
N MET A 246 -6.10 -9.40 -6.06
CA MET A 246 -5.66 -10.79 -5.97
C MET A 246 -6.02 -11.60 -7.22
N VAL A 247 -7.22 -11.41 -7.79
CA VAL A 247 -7.62 -12.03 -9.06
C VAL A 247 -6.73 -11.57 -10.19
N LEU A 248 -6.50 -10.25 -10.31
CA LEU A 248 -5.64 -9.67 -11.34
C LEU A 248 -4.22 -10.21 -11.24
N ARG A 249 -3.66 -10.32 -10.02
CA ARG A 249 -2.37 -10.96 -9.78
C ARG A 249 -2.35 -12.41 -10.29
N SER A 250 -3.42 -13.18 -10.04
CA SER A 250 -3.49 -14.57 -10.52
C SER A 250 -3.47 -14.69 -12.04
N TRP A 251 -3.96 -13.67 -12.75
CA TRP A 251 -3.93 -13.61 -14.21
C TRP A 251 -2.56 -13.29 -14.77
N THR A 252 -1.76 -12.53 -14.03
CA THR A 252 -0.45 -12.05 -14.48
C THR A 252 0.68 -12.99 -14.10
N HIS A 253 0.68 -13.57 -12.91
CA HIS A 253 1.79 -14.39 -12.39
C HIS A 253 1.77 -15.87 -12.82
N GLY A 254 0.82 -16.31 -13.60
CA GLY A 254 0.73 -17.68 -14.15
C GLY A 254 1.11 -17.81 -15.62
N THR A 255 1.56 -16.74 -16.24
CA THR A 255 1.90 -16.65 -17.66
C THR A 255 3.33 -16.12 -17.82
N ASP A 256 4.10 -16.66 -18.74
CA ASP A 256 5.44 -16.15 -19.11
C ASP A 256 5.35 -14.79 -19.84
N ILE A 257 4.48 -13.91 -19.36
CA ILE A 257 4.22 -12.61 -19.96
C ILE A 257 4.83 -11.55 -19.05
N ASP A 258 5.64 -10.66 -19.65
CA ASP A 258 6.13 -9.47 -18.97
C ASP A 258 4.94 -8.61 -18.51
N VAL A 259 4.76 -8.48 -17.20
CA VAL A 259 3.64 -7.78 -16.55
C VAL A 259 3.96 -6.32 -16.22
N ALA A 260 5.23 -5.93 -16.25
CA ALA A 260 5.66 -4.57 -15.93
C ALA A 260 4.90 -3.46 -16.68
N PRO A 261 4.51 -3.64 -17.98
CA PRO A 261 3.70 -2.63 -18.67
C PRO A 261 2.28 -2.47 -18.11
N LEU A 262 1.68 -3.52 -17.52
CA LEU A 262 0.37 -3.42 -16.88
C LEU A 262 0.49 -2.73 -15.52
N GLU A 263 1.48 -3.12 -14.73
CA GLU A 263 1.78 -2.49 -13.43
C GLU A 263 1.98 -0.99 -13.60
N GLY A 264 2.87 -0.56 -14.49
CA GLY A 264 3.09 0.85 -14.76
C GLY A 264 1.83 1.62 -15.23
N LYS A 265 0.89 0.96 -15.94
CA LYS A 265 -0.39 1.58 -16.31
C LYS A 265 -1.36 1.70 -15.14
N LEU A 266 -1.43 0.67 -14.30
CA LEU A 266 -2.25 0.71 -13.09
C LEU A 266 -1.74 1.76 -12.12
N ASP A 267 -0.41 1.86 -11.94
CA ASP A 267 0.23 2.87 -11.13
C ASP A 267 -0.02 4.28 -11.69
N ALA A 268 0.12 4.47 -12.99
CA ALA A 268 -0.13 5.76 -13.64
C ALA A 268 -1.59 6.24 -13.46
N VAL A 269 -2.56 5.34 -13.55
CA VAL A 269 -3.98 5.67 -13.36
C VAL A 269 -4.32 5.80 -11.88
N GLY A 270 -3.84 4.86 -11.04
CA GLY A 270 -4.07 4.84 -9.60
C GLY A 270 -3.39 6.02 -8.91
N TYR A 271 -2.06 6.05 -8.89
CA TYR A 271 -1.29 7.10 -8.21
C TYR A 271 -1.26 8.43 -8.97
N GLY A 272 -1.49 8.41 -10.30
CA GLY A 272 -1.53 9.64 -11.10
C GLY A 272 -2.84 10.43 -10.96
N PHE A 273 -3.96 9.77 -10.63
CA PHE A 273 -5.25 10.47 -10.57
C PHE A 273 -6.17 10.02 -9.42
N PHE A 274 -6.58 8.75 -9.37
CA PHE A 274 -7.66 8.31 -8.47
C PHE A 274 -7.28 8.35 -6.99
N ILE A 275 -6.11 7.85 -6.64
CA ILE A 275 -5.64 7.78 -5.24
C ILE A 275 -5.38 9.17 -4.65
N PRO A 276 -4.72 10.12 -5.35
CA PRO A 276 -4.63 11.50 -4.88
C PRO A 276 -5.98 12.16 -4.63
N VAL A 277 -6.96 11.97 -5.52
CA VAL A 277 -8.32 12.51 -5.32
C VAL A 277 -8.96 11.93 -4.06
N PHE A 278 -8.80 10.62 -3.82
CA PHE A 278 -9.27 9.99 -2.59
C PHE A 278 -8.66 10.62 -1.33
N PHE A 279 -7.34 10.83 -1.29
CA PHE A 279 -6.69 11.39 -0.10
C PHE A 279 -7.06 12.85 0.14
N VAL A 280 -7.18 13.66 -0.92
CA VAL A 280 -7.67 15.03 -0.79
C VAL A 280 -9.11 15.05 -0.29
N ALA A 281 -9.99 14.21 -0.86
CA ALA A 281 -11.38 14.09 -0.40
C ALA A 281 -11.48 13.64 1.06
N ALA A 282 -10.63 12.71 1.49
CA ALA A 282 -10.54 12.28 2.89
C ALA A 282 -10.12 13.43 3.82
N GLY A 283 -9.16 14.26 3.38
CA GLY A 283 -8.77 15.48 4.10
C GLY A 283 -9.91 16.49 4.20
N MET A 284 -10.67 16.70 3.10
CA MET A 284 -11.83 17.59 3.09
C MET A 284 -12.94 17.14 4.05
N ALA A 285 -13.07 15.83 4.26
CA ALA A 285 -14.04 15.24 5.18
C ALA A 285 -13.59 15.22 6.65
N LEU A 286 -12.32 15.54 6.94
CA LEU A 286 -11.75 15.49 8.28
C LEU A 286 -12.26 16.64 9.14
N ASP A 287 -12.84 16.32 10.32
CA ASP A 287 -13.29 17.31 11.30
C ASP A 287 -12.14 17.81 12.18
N VAL A 288 -11.41 18.79 11.66
CA VAL A 288 -10.26 19.40 12.35
C VAL A 288 -10.68 20.15 13.62
N LYS A 289 -11.90 20.71 13.65
CA LYS A 289 -12.42 21.40 14.82
C LYS A 289 -12.57 20.45 16.01
N SER A 290 -13.10 19.25 15.77
CA SER A 290 -13.19 18.19 16.80
C SER A 290 -11.80 17.76 17.30
N ILE A 291 -10.80 17.71 16.43
CA ILE A 291 -9.40 17.41 16.83
C ILE A 291 -8.84 18.54 17.71
N ALA A 292 -9.04 19.79 17.32
CA ALA A 292 -8.54 20.95 18.06
C ALA A 292 -9.19 21.07 19.45
N GLN A 293 -10.47 20.71 19.57
CA GLN A 293 -11.20 20.69 20.85
C GLN A 293 -10.72 19.58 21.79
N ASN A 294 -10.29 18.44 21.26
CA ASN A 294 -9.86 17.28 22.03
C ASN A 294 -8.57 16.65 21.50
N PRO A 295 -7.42 17.37 21.55
CA PRO A 295 -6.16 16.88 21.00
C PRO A 295 -5.65 15.63 21.74
N LEU A 296 -6.04 15.45 23.01
CA LEU A 296 -5.70 14.26 23.79
C LEU A 296 -6.21 12.97 23.14
N ARG A 297 -7.40 12.99 22.49
CA ARG A 297 -7.94 11.80 21.80
C ARG A 297 -7.03 11.37 20.64
N LEU A 298 -6.55 12.32 19.86
CA LEU A 298 -5.62 12.05 18.77
C LEU A 298 -4.32 11.44 19.30
N LEU A 299 -3.76 12.02 20.37
CA LEU A 299 -2.52 11.51 20.98
C LEU A 299 -2.72 10.11 21.56
N VAL A 300 -3.85 9.84 22.21
CA VAL A 300 -4.20 8.51 22.73
C VAL A 300 -4.26 7.49 21.59
N PHE A 301 -4.95 7.77 20.48
CA PHE A 301 -4.99 6.86 19.34
C PHE A 301 -3.61 6.68 18.69
N PHE A 302 -2.83 7.75 18.56
CA PHE A 302 -1.47 7.68 18.03
C PHE A 302 -0.61 6.72 18.87
N VAL A 303 -0.60 6.86 20.19
CA VAL A 303 0.14 5.96 21.08
C VAL A 303 -0.42 4.54 21.04
N LEU A 304 -1.75 4.39 20.98
CA LEU A 304 -2.39 3.07 20.90
C LEU A 304 -2.04 2.33 19.62
N LEU A 305 -1.92 2.98 18.48
CA LEU A 305 -1.42 2.35 17.25
C LEU A 305 -0.05 1.70 17.47
N LEU A 306 0.85 2.40 18.16
CA LEU A 306 2.17 1.87 18.49
C LEU A 306 2.10 0.72 19.50
N VAL A 307 1.32 0.86 20.56
CA VAL A 307 1.21 -0.14 21.63
C VAL A 307 0.53 -1.41 21.12
N VAL A 308 -0.59 -1.27 20.44
CA VAL A 308 -1.44 -2.39 20.01
C VAL A 308 -0.81 -3.12 18.83
N ARG A 309 -0.35 -2.39 17.82
CA ARG A 309 0.14 -2.98 16.56
C ARG A 309 1.65 -3.10 16.50
N GLY A 310 2.37 -2.12 17.06
CA GLY A 310 3.82 -2.07 17.01
C GLY A 310 4.50 -3.00 18.02
N LEU A 311 4.22 -2.84 19.32
CA LEU A 311 4.94 -3.56 20.38
C LEU A 311 4.93 -5.08 20.27
N PRO A 312 3.88 -5.78 19.79
CA PRO A 312 3.92 -7.22 19.57
C PRO A 312 5.10 -7.66 18.70
N SER A 313 5.58 -6.83 17.80
CA SER A 313 6.73 -7.13 16.93
C SER A 313 8.01 -7.41 17.73
N LEU A 314 8.21 -6.77 18.89
CA LEU A 314 9.37 -6.98 19.75
C LEU A 314 9.42 -8.42 20.29
N LEU A 315 8.27 -9.03 20.57
CA LEU A 315 8.16 -10.37 21.14
C LEU A 315 8.11 -11.44 20.04
N VAL A 316 7.29 -11.23 19.03
CA VAL A 316 7.01 -12.21 17.97
C VAL A 316 8.26 -12.52 17.16
N TYR A 317 9.01 -11.52 16.78
CA TYR A 317 10.20 -11.67 15.92
C TYR A 317 11.50 -11.90 16.71
N ARG A 318 11.44 -12.18 18.04
CA ARG A 318 12.64 -12.31 18.90
C ARG A 318 13.64 -13.38 18.48
N ARG A 319 13.17 -14.45 17.83
CA ARG A 319 14.00 -15.55 17.34
C ARG A 319 14.45 -15.36 15.88
N ALA A 320 13.82 -14.45 15.17
CA ALA A 320 14.05 -14.24 13.73
C ALA A 320 14.88 -13.00 13.43
N LEU A 321 14.78 -11.97 14.28
CA LEU A 321 15.39 -10.66 14.05
C LEU A 321 16.14 -10.14 15.28
N PRO A 322 17.27 -9.44 15.12
CA PRO A 322 17.98 -8.75 16.19
C PRO A 322 17.11 -7.61 16.76
N LEU A 323 17.40 -7.20 18.01
CA LEU A 323 16.59 -6.21 18.75
C LEU A 323 16.33 -4.92 17.95
N ARG A 324 17.34 -4.42 17.24
CA ARG A 324 17.22 -3.21 16.42
C ARG A 324 16.19 -3.38 15.31
N GLN A 325 16.29 -4.44 14.52
CA GLN A 325 15.32 -4.71 13.45
C GLN A 325 13.91 -4.94 14.01
N ARG A 326 13.78 -5.51 15.21
CA ARG A 326 12.48 -5.60 15.89
C ARG A 326 11.92 -4.24 16.26
N ALA A 327 12.78 -3.31 16.71
CA ALA A 327 12.37 -1.93 16.97
C ALA A 327 11.97 -1.20 15.66
N GLU A 328 12.72 -1.39 14.58
CA GLU A 328 12.32 -0.89 13.23
C GLU A 328 10.95 -1.45 12.85
N MET A 329 10.75 -2.76 13.00
CA MET A 329 9.49 -3.46 12.72
C MET A 329 8.31 -2.92 13.55
N THR A 330 8.55 -2.53 14.82
CA THR A 330 7.55 -1.93 15.71
C THR A 330 6.95 -0.65 15.09
N PHE A 331 7.77 0.23 14.60
CA PHE A 331 7.30 1.48 13.98
C PHE A 331 6.70 1.24 12.60
N ILE A 332 7.28 0.34 11.79
CA ILE A 332 6.75 -0.01 10.47
C ILE A 332 5.35 -0.61 10.60
N THR A 333 5.15 -1.57 11.48
CA THR A 333 3.84 -2.23 11.63
C THR A 333 2.77 -1.33 12.23
N ALA A 334 3.14 -0.35 13.06
CA ALA A 334 2.22 0.64 13.63
C ALA A 334 1.79 1.73 12.66
N THR A 335 2.47 1.84 11.50
CA THR A 335 2.11 2.84 10.47
C THR A 335 0.86 2.40 9.73
N THR A 336 -0.17 3.24 9.78
CA THR A 336 -1.46 2.95 9.15
C THR A 336 -2.19 4.23 8.79
N MET A 337 -2.99 4.21 7.68
CA MET A 337 -3.82 5.36 7.33
C MET A 337 -5.00 5.03 6.41
N PRO A 338 -4.84 4.42 5.21
CA PRO A 338 -5.96 4.29 4.28
C PRO A 338 -7.14 3.52 4.88
N LEU A 339 -6.86 2.43 5.57
CA LEU A 339 -7.89 1.61 6.19
C LEU A 339 -8.54 2.30 7.41
N LEU A 340 -7.82 3.21 8.10
CA LEU A 340 -8.42 4.04 9.15
C LEU A 340 -9.46 5.00 8.58
N ILE A 341 -9.20 5.59 7.40
CA ILE A 341 -10.15 6.47 6.71
C ILE A 341 -11.41 5.68 6.35
N ALA A 342 -11.25 4.48 5.77
CA ALA A 342 -12.37 3.60 5.43
C ALA A 342 -13.19 3.23 6.68
N LEU A 343 -12.54 2.80 7.76
CA LEU A 343 -13.19 2.44 9.03
C LEU A 343 -13.90 3.62 9.70
N ALA A 344 -13.30 4.81 9.65
CA ALA A 344 -13.92 6.02 10.15
C ALA A 344 -15.19 6.36 9.33
N ALA A 345 -15.11 6.27 8.01
CA ALA A 345 -16.27 6.50 7.13
C ALA A 345 -17.39 5.47 7.37
N ILE A 346 -17.08 4.19 7.50
CA ILE A 346 -18.03 3.13 7.83
C ILE A 346 -18.64 3.40 9.22
N GLY A 347 -17.82 3.68 10.23
CA GLY A 347 -18.28 3.93 11.60
C GLY A 347 -19.21 5.15 11.70
N LEU A 348 -18.96 6.19 10.91
CA LEU A 348 -19.82 7.37 10.81
C LEU A 348 -21.13 7.07 10.07
N SER A 349 -21.05 6.38 8.92
CA SER A 349 -22.24 6.07 8.10
C SER A 349 -23.22 5.11 8.78
N THR A 350 -22.71 4.21 9.61
CA THR A 350 -23.51 3.27 10.42
C THR A 350 -23.96 3.86 11.77
N GLY A 351 -23.52 5.08 12.12
CA GLY A 351 -23.86 5.75 13.37
C GLY A 351 -23.21 5.13 14.62
N VAL A 352 -22.32 4.14 14.48
CA VAL A 352 -21.62 3.51 15.62
C VAL A 352 -20.43 4.32 16.11
N MET A 353 -19.85 5.22 15.29
CA MET A 353 -18.72 6.06 15.66
C MET A 353 -19.11 7.55 15.69
N ILE A 354 -18.71 8.25 16.75
CA ILE A 354 -18.90 9.69 16.85
C ILE A 354 -17.86 10.45 16.02
N PRO A 355 -18.20 11.62 15.44
CA PRO A 355 -17.30 12.41 14.60
C PRO A 355 -15.94 12.71 15.25
N ALA A 356 -15.92 13.01 16.54
CA ALA A 356 -14.69 13.30 17.28
C ALA A 356 -13.72 12.10 17.32
N ASN A 357 -14.23 10.86 17.45
CA ASN A 357 -13.40 9.65 17.42
C ASN A 357 -12.91 9.34 16.02
N ALA A 358 -13.77 9.52 15.00
CA ALA A 358 -13.39 9.33 13.60
C ALA A 358 -12.27 10.30 13.18
N ALA A 359 -12.43 11.58 13.51
CA ALA A 359 -11.46 12.62 13.23
C ALA A 359 -10.11 12.38 13.94
N ALA A 360 -10.16 12.05 15.25
CA ALA A 360 -8.97 11.75 16.03
C ALA A 360 -8.24 10.49 15.53
N LEU A 361 -8.98 9.46 15.12
CA LEU A 361 -8.43 8.22 14.58
C LEU A 361 -7.71 8.45 13.24
N VAL A 362 -8.34 9.17 12.31
CA VAL A 362 -7.74 9.53 11.01
C VAL A 362 -6.53 10.44 11.23
N GLY A 363 -6.64 11.45 12.12
CA GLY A 363 -5.52 12.31 12.48
C GLY A 363 -4.35 11.54 13.08
N ALA A 364 -4.59 10.54 13.93
CA ALA A 364 -3.57 9.65 14.46
C ALA A 364 -2.91 8.82 13.34
N GLY A 365 -3.69 8.39 12.34
CA GLY A 365 -3.17 7.74 11.13
C GLY A 365 -2.23 8.63 10.35
N VAL A 366 -2.61 9.89 10.09
CA VAL A 366 -1.75 10.90 9.43
C VAL A 366 -0.44 11.06 10.19
N LEU A 367 -0.50 11.22 11.52
CA LEU A 367 0.70 11.31 12.35
C LEU A 367 1.54 10.03 12.31
N SER A 368 0.90 8.85 12.25
CA SER A 368 1.62 7.58 12.19
C SER A 368 2.45 7.45 10.91
N VAL A 369 1.90 7.85 9.76
CA VAL A 369 2.60 7.85 8.46
C VAL A 369 3.72 8.89 8.44
N LEU A 370 3.54 10.02 9.13
CA LEU A 370 4.56 11.07 9.20
C LEU A 370 5.73 10.69 10.13
N VAL A 371 5.43 10.12 11.30
CA VAL A 371 6.41 10.00 12.39
C VAL A 371 7.07 8.62 12.42
N TYR A 372 6.29 7.53 12.33
CA TYR A 372 6.81 6.19 12.56
C TYR A 372 7.83 5.72 11.52
N PRO A 373 7.62 5.92 10.19
CA PRO A 373 8.62 5.54 9.20
C PRO A 373 9.93 6.29 9.38
N LEU A 374 9.88 7.58 9.76
CA LEU A 374 11.09 8.37 10.02
C LEU A 374 11.89 7.82 11.19
N ILE A 375 11.22 7.37 12.26
CA ILE A 375 11.89 6.72 13.40
C ILE A 375 12.50 5.39 12.97
N ALA A 376 11.77 4.57 12.21
CA ALA A 376 12.27 3.30 11.69
C ALA A 376 13.53 3.50 10.82
N ILE A 377 13.52 4.47 9.91
CA ILE A 377 14.66 4.84 9.07
C ILE A 377 15.84 5.34 9.90
N ALA A 378 15.59 6.18 10.90
CA ALA A 378 16.64 6.69 11.79
C ALA A 378 17.33 5.56 12.57
N LEU A 379 16.55 4.57 13.03
CA LEU A 379 17.07 3.34 13.67
C LEU A 379 17.90 2.51 12.68
N ALA A 380 17.44 2.34 11.44
CA ALA A 380 18.14 1.60 10.40
C ALA A 380 19.50 2.26 10.04
N ARG A 381 19.55 3.58 9.90
CA ARG A 381 20.77 4.35 9.61
C ARG A 381 21.82 4.23 10.72
N ARG A 382 21.43 4.32 11.98
CA ARG A 382 22.36 4.22 13.12
C ARG A 382 23.08 2.87 13.17
N GLY A 383 22.51 1.81 12.65
CA GLY A 383 23.15 0.52 12.65
C GLY A 383 24.06 0.25 11.45
N ARG A 384 23.89 0.99 10.35
CA ARG A 384 24.84 0.95 9.23
C ARG A 384 26.08 1.82 9.52
N ALA A 385 25.96 2.79 10.41
CA ALA A 385 27.04 3.68 10.83
C ALA A 385 27.86 3.16 12.03
N ALA A 386 27.48 2.05 12.65
CA ALA A 386 28.31 1.43 13.68
C ALA A 386 29.59 0.89 13.02
N PRO A 387 30.82 1.34 13.43
CA PRO A 387 32.05 0.83 12.88
C PRO A 387 32.11 -0.69 13.09
N ALA A 388 32.51 -1.42 12.05
CA ALA A 388 32.95 -2.80 12.21
C ALA A 388 33.98 -2.78 13.34
N GLY A 389 33.73 -3.55 14.42
CA GLY A 389 34.64 -3.60 15.56
C GLY A 389 36.07 -3.90 15.10
N PRO A 390 37.09 -3.51 15.86
CA PRO A 390 38.49 -3.68 15.48
C PRO A 390 38.88 -5.12 15.12
N ASP A 391 38.07 -6.11 15.49
CA ASP A 391 38.27 -7.52 15.17
C ASP A 391 37.92 -7.90 13.70
N ALA A 392 37.21 -7.03 12.93
CA ALA A 392 36.95 -7.29 11.52
C ALA A 392 38.10 -6.83 10.59
N VAL A 393 39.02 -6.01 11.08
CA VAL A 393 40.18 -5.55 10.32
C VAL A 393 41.37 -6.48 10.51
N ALA A 394 41.46 -7.18 11.64
CA ALA A 394 42.53 -8.13 11.94
C ALA A 394 42.49 -9.41 11.09
N GLY A 395 41.39 -9.70 10.40
CA GLY A 395 41.25 -10.87 9.51
C GLY A 395 41.71 -10.64 8.07
N LEU A 396 42.00 -9.40 7.66
CA LEU A 396 42.41 -9.08 6.28
C LEU A 396 43.93 -8.90 6.11
N ASP A 397 44.67 -8.73 7.20
CA ASP A 397 46.14 -8.61 7.14
C ASP A 397 46.88 -9.97 7.22
N GLY A 398 46.16 -11.08 7.38
CA GLY A 398 46.71 -12.45 7.44
C GLY A 398 46.60 -13.30 6.18
N ALA A 399 45.94 -12.82 5.13
CA ALA A 399 45.83 -13.58 3.86
C ALA A 399 46.78 -12.98 2.80
N GLY A 400 48.03 -13.31 2.96
CA GLY A 400 49.06 -13.53 1.95
C GLY A 400 49.12 -12.56 0.79
N ALA A 401 50.09 -11.65 0.86
CA ALA A 401 50.83 -11.21 -0.31
C ALA A 401 51.52 -12.41 -0.99
N GLY A 402 50.84 -13.06 -1.92
CA GLY A 402 51.41 -14.20 -2.64
C GLY A 402 50.35 -14.91 -3.49
N GLY A 403 50.00 -14.35 -4.67
CA GLY A 403 49.25 -15.17 -5.62
C GLY A 403 48.22 -14.50 -6.52
N VAL A 404 48.44 -13.27 -6.95
CA VAL A 404 47.63 -12.70 -8.06
C VAL A 404 48.52 -11.93 -9.03
N VAL A 405 49.51 -12.59 -9.58
CA VAL A 405 50.32 -12.12 -10.76
C VAL A 405 50.38 -13.24 -11.82
N GLY A 406 49.39 -14.11 -11.94
CA GLY A 406 49.43 -15.23 -12.85
C GLY A 406 48.20 -15.51 -13.72
N ALA A 407 47.10 -14.74 -13.59
CA ALA A 407 45.84 -15.07 -14.27
C ALA A 407 45.27 -14.00 -15.22
N ALA A 408 46.02 -12.97 -15.57
CA ALA A 408 45.60 -11.91 -16.48
C ALA A 408 46.23 -11.97 -17.87
N ARG A 409 46.56 -13.20 -18.35
CA ARG A 409 47.20 -13.37 -19.67
C ARG A 409 46.63 -14.50 -20.53
N ALA A 410 45.36 -14.89 -20.31
CA ALA A 410 44.71 -15.91 -21.12
C ALA A 410 43.20 -15.61 -21.28
N ALA A 411 42.85 -14.42 -21.76
CA ALA A 411 41.58 -14.15 -22.39
C ALA A 411 41.86 -13.24 -23.58
N GLY A 412 41.94 -13.85 -24.77
CA GLY A 412 42.24 -13.18 -26.02
C GLY A 412 41.15 -12.22 -26.42
N GLU A 413 41.55 -11.07 -26.89
CA GLU A 413 40.69 -10.09 -27.56
C GLU A 413 40.10 -10.72 -28.84
N PRO A 414 38.79 -10.50 -29.13
CA PRO A 414 38.28 -10.78 -30.47
C PRO A 414 38.66 -9.65 -31.41
N SER A 415 39.51 -10.01 -32.38
CA SER A 415 39.93 -9.20 -33.53
C SER A 415 38.74 -8.78 -34.38
N ILE A 416 38.61 -7.48 -34.60
CA ILE A 416 37.72 -6.85 -35.59
C ILE A 416 38.42 -7.02 -36.97
N PRO A 417 37.75 -7.53 -38.01
CA PRO A 417 38.30 -7.50 -39.36
C PRO A 417 38.19 -6.10 -39.97
N HIS A 418 39.30 -5.51 -40.32
CA HIS A 418 39.43 -4.41 -41.28
C HIS A 418 39.08 -4.95 -42.69
N GLU A 419 38.01 -4.51 -43.30
CA GLU A 419 37.82 -4.58 -44.72
C GLU A 419 38.36 -3.30 -45.37
N ALA A 420 39.36 -3.52 -46.18
CA ALA A 420 39.99 -2.53 -47.04
C ALA A 420 39.14 -2.32 -48.30
N GLY A 421 39.23 -1.10 -48.81
CA GLY A 421 38.47 -0.52 -49.89
C GLY A 421 38.51 -1.28 -51.23
N GLY A 422 37.50 -0.98 -52.01
CA GLY A 422 37.37 -1.27 -53.44
C GLY A 422 36.30 -0.32 -53.99
N ALA A 423 36.79 0.71 -54.65
CA ALA A 423 36.00 1.55 -55.53
C ALA A 423 35.53 0.72 -56.75
N ASP A 424 34.26 0.93 -57.15
CA ASP A 424 33.90 1.00 -58.56
C ASP A 424 32.47 1.52 -58.70
N ASP A 425 32.43 2.60 -59.36
CA ASP A 425 31.59 3.33 -60.28
C ASP A 425 30.53 2.46 -60.99
N HIS A 426 29.34 3.01 -61.12
CA HIS A 426 28.38 3.02 -62.21
C HIS A 426 26.88 3.15 -61.81
N GLY A 427 26.31 4.23 -62.26
CA GLY A 427 25.02 4.18 -62.98
C GLY A 427 23.76 4.58 -62.24
N VAL A 428 23.48 5.85 -62.27
CA VAL A 428 22.09 6.37 -62.23
C VAL A 428 21.42 6.16 -63.59
N PRO A 429 20.17 5.74 -63.68
CA PRO A 429 19.21 6.49 -64.51
C PRO A 429 17.85 6.78 -63.80
N PRO A 430 17.05 7.69 -64.46
CA PRO A 430 16.07 8.52 -63.78
C PRO A 430 14.63 7.99 -63.82
N ALA A 431 13.82 8.65 -63.01
CA ALA A 431 12.39 8.89 -63.03
C ALA A 431 11.49 8.14 -64.08
N GLU A 432 10.42 7.49 -63.57
CA GLU A 432 9.02 7.70 -63.88
C GLU A 432 8.16 7.42 -62.63
#